data_1cd235cc8c9597d680a5cfd5f4207803
#
_entry.id   1cd235cc8c9597d680a5cfd5f4207803
#
_cell.length_a   1.000
_cell.length_b   1.000
_cell.length_c   1.000
_cell.angle_alpha   90.00
_cell.angle_beta   90.00
_cell.angle_gamma   90.00
#
_symmetry.space_group_name_H-M   'P 1'
#
loop_
_entity.id
_entity.type
_entity.pdbx_description
1 polymer ?
#
loop_
_entity_poly.entity_id
_entity_poly.type
_entity_poly.pdbx_seq_one_letter_code
_entity_poly.pdbx_strand_id
1 'polypeptide(L)'
;MRNLITIIVLFSGFTHVCFADNHKKAENAPEPSIYVVRHIEVDLEKAKDFEAAVETKTKKYNRKEGSDLWFTWKVISGPRTGQYARLFGVQSWADFDKANTSNTINIPRGNEESSYWRENITPLQKSKSVPTEVWMVIPGTEYNNLEAGQATRYGALYKWKMKPGMYQKKTKYEIQMSEALAASDLKVRGSVMRFESGGDYMTFGRWIGFNTWEEFGKFREWGNLGKIYEAKHGKGTWVKYLEGWNTIHQDGGETETEYLEYLEDLSSIELD
;
A
#
# COMPACT_ATOMS: atom_id res chain seq x y z
N MET A 1 29.78 -2.95 -47.28
CA MET A 1 29.75 -3.77 -46.06
C MET A 1 29.23 -2.90 -44.94
N ARG A 2 27.98 -3.07 -44.53
CA ARG A 2 27.28 -2.30 -43.50
C ARG A 2 27.27 -3.15 -42.22
N ASN A 3 28.00 -2.72 -41.21
CA ASN A 3 27.98 -3.40 -39.93
C ASN A 3 26.67 -3.05 -39.21
N LEU A 4 25.86 -4.07 -38.98
CA LEU A 4 24.68 -4.02 -38.13
C LEU A 4 25.15 -4.19 -36.69
N ILE A 5 25.05 -3.14 -35.90
CA ILE A 5 25.28 -3.22 -34.44
C ILE A 5 23.95 -3.65 -33.81
N THR A 6 23.90 -4.90 -33.36
CA THR A 6 22.78 -5.44 -32.60
C THR A 6 22.93 -4.96 -31.15
N ILE A 7 22.05 -4.05 -30.74
CA ILE A 7 21.95 -3.63 -29.33
C ILE A 7 21.09 -4.69 -28.61
N ILE A 8 21.74 -5.53 -27.82
CA ILE A 8 21.07 -6.43 -26.88
C ILE A 8 20.69 -5.60 -25.64
N VAL A 9 19.42 -5.26 -25.51
CA VAL A 9 18.88 -4.69 -24.28
C VAL A 9 18.63 -5.86 -23.32
N LEU A 10 19.54 -6.02 -22.38
CA LEU A 10 19.36 -6.91 -21.24
C LEU A 10 18.32 -6.29 -20.29
N PHE A 11 17.10 -6.78 -20.38
CA PHE A 11 16.10 -6.60 -19.30
C PHE A 11 16.56 -7.42 -18.10
N SER A 12 17.24 -6.78 -17.17
CA SER A 12 17.57 -7.36 -15.88
C SER A 12 16.33 -7.41 -14.98
N GLY A 13 16.09 -8.61 -14.52
CA GLY A 13 14.95 -9.12 -13.80
C GLY A 13 14.34 -8.22 -12.71
N PHE A 14 13.07 -7.98 -12.85
CA PHE A 14 12.21 -7.60 -11.75
C PHE A 14 11.97 -8.83 -10.89
N THR A 15 12.46 -8.79 -9.66
CA THR A 15 12.21 -9.83 -8.66
C THR A 15 10.75 -9.77 -8.25
N HIS A 16 10.05 -10.84 -8.53
CA HIS A 16 8.65 -11.06 -8.22
C HIS A 16 8.45 -11.19 -6.70
N VAL A 17 7.46 -10.52 -6.18
CA VAL A 17 7.02 -10.68 -4.80
C VAL A 17 5.84 -11.64 -4.80
N CYS A 18 6.07 -12.83 -4.27
CA CYS A 18 5.06 -13.85 -4.07
C CYS A 18 4.13 -13.47 -2.92
N PHE A 19 2.83 -13.44 -3.17
CA PHE A 19 1.83 -13.62 -2.14
C PHE A 19 1.70 -15.12 -1.89
N ALA A 20 1.82 -15.53 -0.64
CA ALA A 20 1.82 -16.94 -0.27
C ALA A 20 0.53 -17.67 -0.67
N ASP A 21 0.74 -18.88 -1.02
CA ASP A 21 -0.03 -19.81 -1.80
C ASP A 21 -1.30 -20.31 -1.08
N ASN A 22 -2.46 -19.80 -1.48
CA ASN A 22 -3.64 -20.66 -1.66
C ASN A 22 -4.23 -20.47 -3.06
N HIS A 23 -3.59 -19.67 -3.90
CA HIS A 23 -3.92 -19.49 -5.29
C HIS A 23 -2.64 -19.59 -6.13
N LYS A 24 -2.29 -20.77 -6.62
CA LYS A 24 -1.12 -21.09 -7.47
C LYS A 24 -0.88 -20.17 -8.70
N LYS A 25 -1.60 -19.06 -8.83
CA LYS A 25 -1.44 -18.02 -9.85
C LYS A 25 -0.89 -16.68 -9.34
N ALA A 26 -0.77 -16.48 -8.02
CA ALA A 26 -0.28 -15.21 -7.48
C ALA A 26 1.24 -15.09 -7.46
N GLU A 27 1.95 -16.21 -7.59
CA GLU A 27 3.41 -16.29 -7.44
C GLU A 27 4.25 -15.44 -8.41
N ASN A 28 3.63 -14.92 -9.49
CA ASN A 28 4.29 -14.11 -10.52
C ASN A 28 3.49 -12.88 -10.97
N ALA A 29 2.43 -12.48 -10.27
CA ALA A 29 1.71 -11.28 -10.64
C ALA A 29 2.48 -10.04 -10.16
N PRO A 30 2.69 -9.01 -10.99
CA PRO A 30 3.30 -7.77 -10.55
C PRO A 30 2.42 -7.12 -9.47
N GLU A 31 3.06 -6.42 -8.51
CA GLU A 31 2.29 -5.71 -7.46
C GLU A 31 1.33 -4.68 -8.09
N PRO A 32 0.15 -4.48 -7.50
CA PRO A 32 -0.78 -3.47 -7.96
C PRO A 32 -0.14 -2.08 -7.99
N SER A 33 -0.39 -1.34 -9.05
CA SER A 33 0.08 0.04 -9.18
C SER A 33 -0.97 1.07 -8.77
N ILE A 34 -2.23 0.65 -8.64
CA ILE A 34 -3.36 1.49 -8.22
C ILE A 34 -4.09 0.78 -7.09
N TYR A 35 -4.29 1.48 -5.98
CA TYR A 35 -5.05 1.00 -4.83
C TYR A 35 -6.30 1.85 -4.61
N VAL A 36 -7.41 1.18 -4.38
CA VAL A 36 -8.65 1.80 -3.92
C VAL A 36 -8.85 1.45 -2.46
N VAL A 37 -8.88 2.46 -1.62
CA VAL A 37 -8.98 2.30 -0.16
C VAL A 37 -10.30 2.88 0.33
N ARG A 38 -11.07 2.09 1.04
CA ARG A 38 -12.30 2.49 1.72
C ARG A 38 -12.06 2.59 3.21
N HIS A 39 -12.34 3.75 3.79
CA HIS A 39 -12.24 3.96 5.24
C HIS A 39 -13.61 3.78 5.88
N ILE A 40 -13.75 2.70 6.63
CA ILE A 40 -15.02 2.29 7.23
C ILE A 40 -14.98 2.59 8.72
N GLU A 41 -15.88 3.43 9.18
CA GLU A 41 -16.08 3.72 10.60
C GLU A 41 -17.21 2.85 11.14
N VAL A 42 -16.98 2.22 12.29
CA VAL A 42 -17.92 1.34 12.98
C VAL A 42 -17.96 1.74 14.45
N ASP A 43 -19.15 1.76 15.04
CA ASP A 43 -19.27 1.97 16.49
C ASP A 43 -18.63 0.80 17.24
N LEU A 44 -17.95 1.08 18.34
CA LEU A 44 -17.17 0.08 19.09
C LEU A 44 -18.01 -1.14 19.50
N GLU A 45 -19.25 -0.92 19.88
CA GLU A 45 -20.20 -1.98 20.24
C GLU A 45 -20.57 -2.92 19.08
N LYS A 46 -20.47 -2.44 17.83
CA LYS A 46 -20.76 -3.20 16.60
C LYS A 46 -19.50 -3.78 15.95
N ALA A 47 -18.33 -3.47 16.46
CA ALA A 47 -17.06 -3.86 15.83
C ALA A 47 -16.94 -5.37 15.64
N LYS A 48 -17.31 -6.17 16.63
CA LYS A 48 -17.28 -7.64 16.53
C LYS A 48 -18.26 -8.19 15.48
N ASP A 49 -19.47 -7.64 15.43
CA ASP A 49 -20.46 -8.06 14.45
C ASP A 49 -20.04 -7.66 13.04
N PHE A 50 -19.44 -6.48 12.87
CA PHE A 50 -18.86 -6.03 11.61
C PHE A 50 -17.72 -6.95 11.17
N GLU A 51 -16.78 -7.26 12.05
CA GLU A 51 -15.66 -8.14 11.75
C GLU A 51 -16.18 -9.54 11.34
N ALA A 52 -17.11 -10.13 12.08
CA ALA A 52 -17.71 -11.42 11.75
C ALA A 52 -18.47 -11.42 10.40
N ALA A 53 -19.20 -10.35 10.10
CA ALA A 53 -19.91 -10.22 8.83
C ALA A 53 -18.93 -10.07 7.64
N VAL A 54 -17.84 -9.28 7.80
CA VAL A 54 -16.80 -9.14 6.78
C VAL A 54 -16.03 -10.44 6.58
N GLU A 55 -15.69 -11.16 7.66
CA GLU A 55 -15.05 -12.48 7.62
C GLU A 55 -15.89 -13.46 6.81
N THR A 56 -17.18 -13.58 7.13
CA THR A 56 -18.13 -14.45 6.41
C THR A 56 -18.17 -14.09 4.92
N LYS A 57 -18.27 -12.81 4.60
CA LYS A 57 -18.24 -12.31 3.22
C LYS A 57 -16.94 -12.69 2.51
N THR A 58 -15.81 -12.48 3.17
CA THR A 58 -14.50 -12.74 2.61
C THR A 58 -14.30 -14.22 2.33
N LYS A 59 -14.60 -15.10 3.28
CA LYS A 59 -14.53 -16.55 3.10
C LYS A 59 -15.46 -17.04 1.97
N LYS A 60 -16.65 -16.49 1.87
CA LYS A 60 -17.64 -16.91 0.85
C LYS A 60 -17.31 -16.43 -0.56
N TYR A 61 -16.80 -15.22 -0.72
CA TYR A 61 -16.70 -14.55 -2.02
C TYR A 61 -15.29 -14.17 -2.46
N ASN A 62 -14.35 -13.92 -1.53
CA ASN A 62 -13.05 -13.34 -1.88
C ASN A 62 -11.84 -14.26 -1.63
N ARG A 63 -12.07 -15.49 -1.18
CA ARG A 63 -11.02 -16.54 -1.04
C ARG A 63 -11.15 -17.63 -2.11
N LYS A 64 -11.96 -17.41 -3.14
CA LYS A 64 -12.12 -18.34 -4.25
C LYS A 64 -11.13 -18.01 -5.36
N GLU A 65 -10.70 -19.01 -6.10
CA GLU A 65 -9.85 -18.81 -7.27
C GLU A 65 -10.52 -17.84 -8.26
N GLY A 66 -9.76 -16.83 -8.71
CA GLY A 66 -10.24 -15.81 -9.64
C GLY A 66 -11.13 -14.73 -9.05
N SER A 67 -11.35 -14.73 -7.73
CA SER A 67 -12.06 -13.63 -7.05
C SER A 67 -11.17 -12.41 -6.87
N ASP A 68 -11.80 -11.24 -6.69
CA ASP A 68 -11.09 -10.02 -6.34
C ASP A 68 -10.41 -10.15 -4.97
N LEU A 69 -9.15 -9.74 -4.89
CA LEU A 69 -8.38 -9.75 -3.67
C LEU A 69 -8.65 -8.50 -2.86
N TRP A 70 -9.16 -8.69 -1.66
CA TRP A 70 -9.41 -7.63 -0.69
C TRP A 70 -8.50 -7.77 0.52
N PHE A 71 -7.92 -6.67 0.93
CA PHE A 71 -7.09 -6.55 2.13
C PHE A 71 -7.81 -5.66 3.13
N THR A 72 -7.81 -6.05 4.39
CA THR A 72 -8.44 -5.28 5.46
C THR A 72 -7.43 -5.00 6.56
N TRP A 73 -7.30 -3.74 6.89
CA TRP A 73 -6.43 -3.23 7.94
C TRP A 73 -7.25 -2.50 8.98
N LYS A 74 -6.89 -2.62 10.26
CA LYS A 74 -7.42 -1.78 11.33
C LYS A 74 -6.42 -0.69 11.64
N VAL A 75 -6.86 0.55 11.65
CA VAL A 75 -6.03 1.69 12.08
C VAL A 75 -5.92 1.64 13.60
N ILE A 76 -4.72 1.33 14.10
CA ILE A 76 -4.44 1.17 15.54
C ILE A 76 -3.87 2.43 16.18
N SER A 77 -3.37 3.37 15.36
CA SER A 77 -2.91 4.68 15.83
C SER A 77 -2.97 5.71 14.70
N GLY A 78 -3.21 6.97 15.04
CA GLY A 78 -3.31 8.09 14.11
C GLY A 78 -4.71 8.69 14.03
N PRO A 79 -4.95 9.62 13.08
CA PRO A 79 -6.22 10.36 13.01
C PRO A 79 -7.47 9.50 12.83
N ARG A 80 -7.33 8.34 12.21
CA ARG A 80 -8.43 7.41 11.92
C ARG A 80 -8.44 6.18 12.84
N THR A 81 -7.84 6.28 14.04
CA THR A 81 -7.77 5.18 14.99
C THR A 81 -9.14 4.51 15.20
N GLY A 82 -9.18 3.20 15.11
CA GLY A 82 -10.40 2.38 15.25
C GLY A 82 -11.18 2.16 13.95
N GLN A 83 -10.88 2.89 12.87
CA GLN A 83 -11.48 2.64 11.56
C GLN A 83 -10.81 1.44 10.86
N TYR A 84 -11.53 0.90 9.88
CA TYR A 84 -11.04 -0.15 9.00
C TYR A 84 -10.70 0.45 7.62
N ALA A 85 -9.48 0.21 7.16
CA ALA A 85 -9.06 0.48 5.80
C ALA A 85 -9.20 -0.81 4.98
N ARG A 86 -10.23 -0.88 4.14
CA ARG A 86 -10.45 -2.01 3.25
C ARG A 86 -10.06 -1.63 1.83
N LEU A 87 -9.12 -2.35 1.25
CA LEU A 87 -8.54 -2.00 -0.02
C LEU A 87 -8.46 -3.18 -1.00
N PHE A 88 -8.43 -2.85 -2.27
CA PHE A 88 -8.01 -3.72 -3.35
C PHE A 88 -7.06 -2.98 -4.28
N GLY A 89 -6.28 -3.73 -5.07
CA GLY A 89 -5.34 -3.18 -6.02
C GLY A 89 -5.53 -3.71 -7.42
N VAL A 90 -5.20 -2.89 -8.42
CA VAL A 90 -5.18 -3.25 -9.84
C VAL A 90 -3.85 -2.81 -10.48
N GLN A 91 -3.47 -3.45 -11.60
CA GLN A 91 -2.22 -3.17 -12.29
C GLN A 91 -2.28 -1.91 -13.16
N SER A 92 -3.45 -1.61 -13.71
CA SER A 92 -3.65 -0.53 -14.66
C SER A 92 -5.06 0.03 -14.61
N TRP A 93 -5.25 1.20 -15.21
CA TRP A 93 -6.59 1.78 -15.41
C TRP A 93 -7.50 0.88 -16.25
N ALA A 94 -6.95 0.10 -17.19
CA ALA A 94 -7.74 -0.87 -17.96
C ALA A 94 -8.24 -2.03 -17.10
N ASP A 95 -7.48 -2.44 -16.08
CA ASP A 95 -7.94 -3.43 -15.12
C ASP A 95 -8.96 -2.85 -14.15
N PHE A 96 -8.88 -1.54 -13.91
CA PHE A 96 -9.88 -0.80 -13.14
C PHE A 96 -11.27 -0.83 -13.82
N ASP A 97 -11.32 -0.75 -15.15
CA ASP A 97 -12.57 -0.91 -15.90
C ASP A 97 -13.14 -2.33 -15.74
N LYS A 98 -12.28 -3.36 -15.77
CA LYS A 98 -12.70 -4.76 -15.52
C LYS A 98 -13.20 -4.95 -14.10
N ALA A 99 -12.48 -4.40 -13.12
CA ALA A 99 -12.86 -4.43 -11.71
C ALA A 99 -14.19 -3.68 -11.46
N ASN A 100 -14.46 -2.60 -12.20
CA ASN A 100 -15.74 -1.90 -12.15
C ASN A 100 -16.92 -2.72 -12.66
N THR A 101 -16.69 -3.57 -13.66
CA THR A 101 -17.72 -4.48 -14.17
C THR A 101 -17.98 -5.64 -13.22
N SER A 102 -17.02 -6.00 -12.36
CA SER A 102 -17.08 -7.09 -11.40
C SER A 102 -17.38 -6.67 -9.95
N ASN A 103 -17.80 -5.44 -9.67
CA ASN A 103 -18.30 -4.99 -8.35
C ASN A 103 -17.41 -4.14 -7.45
N THR A 104 -16.27 -3.66 -7.89
CA THR A 104 -15.28 -3.13 -6.95
C THR A 104 -15.49 -1.67 -6.55
N ILE A 105 -16.01 -0.81 -7.41
CA ILE A 105 -16.24 0.62 -7.08
C ILE A 105 -17.71 0.97 -7.07
N ASN A 106 -18.43 0.53 -8.07
CA ASN A 106 -19.87 0.55 -8.08
C ASN A 106 -20.32 -0.88 -7.80
N ILE A 107 -20.69 -1.20 -6.57
CA ILE A 107 -21.32 -2.47 -6.24
C ILE A 107 -22.44 -2.68 -7.26
N PRO A 108 -22.33 -3.55 -8.28
CA PRO A 108 -23.39 -3.75 -9.23
C PRO A 108 -24.61 -4.16 -8.44
N ARG A 109 -25.66 -3.43 -8.66
CA ARG A 109 -26.95 -3.79 -8.08
C ARG A 109 -27.30 -5.16 -8.64
N GLY A 110 -27.27 -6.19 -7.80
CA GLY A 110 -27.86 -7.47 -8.17
C GLY A 110 -26.99 -8.71 -8.07
N ASN A 111 -25.68 -8.64 -7.77
CA ASN A 111 -24.97 -9.87 -7.45
C ASN A 111 -25.10 -10.23 -5.95
N GLU A 112 -24.89 -11.50 -5.66
CA GLU A 112 -25.05 -12.05 -4.32
C GLU A 112 -24.08 -11.42 -3.31
N GLU A 113 -22.83 -11.16 -3.70
CA GLU A 113 -21.81 -10.52 -2.87
C GLU A 113 -22.18 -9.09 -2.47
N SER A 114 -22.67 -8.29 -3.42
CA SER A 114 -23.09 -6.92 -3.16
C SER A 114 -24.38 -6.86 -2.34
N SER A 115 -25.26 -7.81 -2.53
CA SER A 115 -26.47 -7.95 -1.70
C SER A 115 -26.10 -8.29 -0.27
N TYR A 116 -25.17 -9.25 -0.09
CA TYR A 116 -24.66 -9.60 1.24
C TYR A 116 -24.05 -8.39 1.95
N TRP A 117 -23.21 -7.62 1.26
CA TRP A 117 -22.60 -6.39 1.81
C TRP A 117 -23.65 -5.40 2.29
N ARG A 118 -24.64 -5.12 1.43
CA ARG A 118 -25.69 -4.14 1.71
C ARG A 118 -26.58 -4.57 2.87
N GLU A 119 -26.88 -5.86 2.98
CA GLU A 119 -27.84 -6.39 3.96
C GLU A 119 -27.18 -6.67 5.32
N ASN A 120 -25.93 -7.15 5.34
CA ASN A 120 -25.27 -7.64 6.54
C ASN A 120 -24.14 -6.71 7.06
N ILE A 121 -23.50 -5.93 6.20
CA ILE A 121 -22.33 -5.13 6.60
C ILE A 121 -22.69 -3.65 6.67
N THR A 122 -23.38 -3.11 5.67
CA THR A 122 -23.74 -1.67 5.65
C THR A 122 -24.53 -1.20 6.90
N PRO A 123 -25.43 -1.98 7.50
CA PRO A 123 -26.14 -1.57 8.72
C PRO A 123 -25.23 -1.43 9.95
N LEU A 124 -24.05 -2.05 9.92
CA LEU A 124 -23.07 -2.00 11.00
C LEU A 124 -22.11 -0.81 10.87
N GLN A 125 -22.06 -0.18 9.71
CA GLN A 125 -21.25 1.01 9.46
C GLN A 125 -21.92 2.25 10.08
N LYS A 126 -21.11 3.14 10.63
CA LYS A 126 -21.56 4.41 11.19
C LYS A 126 -22.09 5.35 10.12
N SER A 127 -21.55 5.29 8.91
CA SER A 127 -22.02 6.02 7.74
C SER A 127 -22.24 5.09 6.56
N LYS A 128 -23.34 5.31 5.83
CA LYS A 128 -23.60 4.61 4.56
C LYS A 128 -22.71 5.13 3.42
N SER A 129 -22.22 6.35 3.54
CA SER A 129 -21.25 6.94 2.62
C SER A 129 -19.85 6.70 3.18
N VAL A 130 -19.09 5.82 2.52
CA VAL A 130 -17.74 5.47 2.93
C VAL A 130 -16.75 6.28 2.11
N PRO A 131 -15.92 7.12 2.74
CA PRO A 131 -14.84 7.81 2.05
C PRO A 131 -13.96 6.81 1.29
N THR A 132 -13.73 7.10 0.02
CA THR A 132 -12.92 6.24 -0.85
C THR A 132 -11.77 7.06 -1.41
N GLU A 133 -10.57 6.53 -1.24
CA GLU A 133 -9.32 7.11 -1.75
C GLU A 133 -8.80 6.23 -2.88
N VAL A 134 -8.27 6.86 -3.93
CA VAL A 134 -7.51 6.18 -4.99
C VAL A 134 -6.07 6.64 -4.89
N TRP A 135 -5.17 5.68 -4.72
CA TRP A 135 -3.75 5.90 -4.62
C TRP A 135 -3.02 5.26 -5.80
N MET A 136 -2.07 5.96 -6.38
CA MET A 136 -1.19 5.44 -7.43
C MET A 136 0.23 5.29 -6.90
N VAL A 137 0.80 4.10 -7.05
CA VAL A 137 2.20 3.84 -6.72
C VAL A 137 3.10 4.61 -7.68
N ILE A 138 4.15 5.22 -7.14
CA ILE A 138 5.16 5.90 -7.92
C ILE A 138 6.20 4.87 -8.37
N PRO A 139 6.34 4.61 -9.68
CA PRO A 139 7.26 3.61 -10.18
C PRO A 139 8.70 3.82 -9.70
N GLY A 140 9.36 2.75 -9.31
CA GLY A 140 10.73 2.76 -8.79
C GLY A 140 10.86 3.11 -7.31
N THR A 141 9.72 3.19 -6.59
CA THR A 141 9.74 3.40 -5.13
C THR A 141 9.42 2.14 -4.35
N GLU A 142 9.12 1.04 -5.03
CA GLU A 142 8.82 -0.25 -4.44
C GLU A 142 10.10 -0.93 -3.94
N TYR A 143 10.04 -1.51 -2.77
CA TYR A 143 11.11 -2.36 -2.21
C TYR A 143 10.51 -3.45 -1.32
N ASN A 144 11.17 -4.60 -1.29
CA ASN A 144 10.78 -5.72 -0.43
C ASN A 144 12.01 -6.48 0.05
N ASN A 145 12.28 -6.38 1.35
CA ASN A 145 13.37 -7.06 2.03
C ASN A 145 12.87 -8.18 2.95
N LEU A 146 11.59 -8.55 2.83
CA LEU A 146 11.03 -9.70 3.52
C LEU A 146 11.40 -10.99 2.77
N GLU A 147 11.22 -12.12 3.42
CA GLU A 147 11.35 -13.42 2.76
C GLU A 147 10.27 -13.57 1.67
N ALA A 148 10.59 -14.36 0.65
CA ALA A 148 9.64 -14.60 -0.44
C ALA A 148 8.34 -15.20 0.11
N GLY A 149 7.21 -14.63 -0.30
CA GLY A 149 5.89 -15.04 0.15
C GLY A 149 5.44 -14.46 1.50
N GLN A 150 6.33 -13.80 2.24
CA GLN A 150 5.97 -13.25 3.54
C GLN A 150 5.10 -12.00 3.41
N ALA A 151 3.86 -12.08 3.89
CA ALA A 151 2.98 -10.92 4.03
C ALA A 151 3.36 -10.08 5.28
N THR A 152 2.80 -8.90 5.43
CA THR A 152 3.08 -8.01 6.56
C THR A 152 1.92 -7.94 7.53
N ARG A 153 2.23 -8.14 8.82
CA ARG A 153 1.25 -8.06 9.91
C ARG A 153 0.91 -6.60 10.27
N TYR A 154 1.86 -5.71 10.16
CA TYR A 154 1.68 -4.29 10.49
C TYR A 154 2.09 -3.41 9.33
N GLY A 155 1.52 -2.21 9.31
CA GLY A 155 1.84 -1.16 8.37
C GLY A 155 1.96 0.20 9.02
N ALA A 156 2.86 1.02 8.48
CA ALA A 156 2.95 2.44 8.80
C ALA A 156 2.72 3.25 7.52
N LEU A 157 1.76 4.14 7.55
CA LEU A 157 1.48 5.07 6.46
C LEU A 157 1.87 6.49 6.90
N TYR A 158 2.92 7.01 6.30
CA TYR A 158 3.36 8.40 6.47
C TYR A 158 2.84 9.24 5.32
N LYS A 159 2.21 10.35 5.61
CA LYS A 159 1.68 11.28 4.62
C LYS A 159 2.37 12.63 4.71
N TRP A 160 2.76 13.18 3.57
CA TRP A 160 3.37 14.49 3.45
C TRP A 160 2.69 15.31 2.36
N LYS A 161 2.49 16.60 2.62
CA LYS A 161 2.09 17.56 1.59
C LYS A 161 3.31 18.20 0.96
N MET A 162 3.39 18.14 -0.36
CA MET A 162 4.42 18.82 -1.11
C MET A 162 3.97 20.24 -1.54
N LYS A 163 4.93 21.10 -1.81
CA LYS A 163 4.68 22.40 -2.44
C LYS A 163 4.31 22.22 -3.92
N PRO A 164 3.48 23.11 -4.48
CA PRO A 164 3.18 23.12 -5.92
C PRO A 164 4.47 23.13 -6.77
N GLY A 165 4.46 22.38 -7.87
CA GLY A 165 5.61 22.28 -8.78
C GLY A 165 6.74 21.36 -8.32
N MET A 166 6.68 20.76 -7.13
CA MET A 166 7.75 19.93 -6.59
C MET A 166 7.63 18.43 -6.90
N TYR A 167 6.63 18.03 -7.70
CA TYR A 167 6.35 16.60 -7.99
C TYR A 167 7.59 15.82 -8.45
N GLN A 168 8.25 16.28 -9.51
CA GLN A 168 9.41 15.57 -10.08
C GLN A 168 10.57 15.49 -9.08
N LYS A 169 10.81 16.60 -8.35
CA LYS A 169 11.83 16.63 -7.31
C LYS A 169 11.49 15.65 -6.18
N LYS A 170 10.24 15.66 -5.71
CA LYS A 170 9.75 14.71 -4.68
C LYS A 170 9.95 13.27 -5.13
N THR A 171 9.49 12.93 -6.33
CA THR A 171 9.63 11.59 -6.92
C THR A 171 11.09 11.12 -6.93
N LYS A 172 12.02 11.97 -7.37
CA LYS A 172 13.45 11.65 -7.37
C LYS A 172 13.96 11.30 -5.96
N TYR A 173 13.60 12.09 -4.95
CA TYR A 173 14.03 11.85 -3.56
C TYR A 173 13.42 10.57 -2.99
N GLU A 174 12.17 10.26 -3.35
CA GLU A 174 11.51 9.03 -2.91
C GLU A 174 12.15 7.79 -3.54
N ILE A 175 12.50 7.84 -4.84
CA ILE A 175 13.22 6.77 -5.52
C ILE A 175 14.57 6.54 -4.84
N GLN A 176 15.34 7.58 -4.59
CA GLN A 176 16.66 7.46 -3.93
C GLN A 176 16.56 6.84 -2.53
N MET A 177 15.56 7.23 -1.74
CA MET A 177 15.33 6.62 -0.42
C MET A 177 14.91 5.15 -0.56
N SER A 178 14.06 4.82 -1.52
CA SER A 178 13.61 3.46 -1.75
C SER A 178 14.74 2.55 -2.24
N GLU A 179 15.63 3.05 -3.09
CA GLU A 179 16.87 2.35 -3.49
C GLU A 179 17.80 2.07 -2.30
N ALA A 180 17.91 3.02 -1.38
CA ALA A 180 18.68 2.83 -0.16
C ALA A 180 18.06 1.79 0.76
N LEU A 181 16.73 1.85 0.96
CA LEU A 181 15.99 0.85 1.75
C LEU A 181 16.05 -0.53 1.12
N ALA A 182 15.90 -0.64 -0.20
CA ALA A 182 16.02 -1.92 -0.93
C ALA A 182 17.41 -2.56 -0.78
N ALA A 183 18.45 -1.76 -0.63
CA ALA A 183 19.82 -2.25 -0.44
C ALA A 183 20.20 -2.52 1.03
N SER A 184 19.28 -2.27 1.96
CA SER A 184 19.50 -2.47 3.40
C SER A 184 19.12 -3.89 3.85
N ASP A 185 19.56 -4.24 5.06
CA ASP A 185 19.18 -5.48 5.75
C ASP A 185 17.93 -5.35 6.62
N LEU A 186 17.25 -4.20 6.59
CA LEU A 186 15.99 -3.98 7.29
C LEU A 186 14.92 -4.92 6.77
N LYS A 187 14.24 -5.62 7.65
CA LYS A 187 13.13 -6.52 7.33
C LYS A 187 11.82 -5.74 7.17
N VAL A 188 11.76 -4.93 6.11
CA VAL A 188 10.60 -4.10 5.77
C VAL A 188 10.34 -4.15 4.26
N ARG A 189 9.10 -3.91 3.89
CA ARG A 189 8.71 -3.69 2.48
C ARG A 189 7.98 -2.37 2.38
N GLY A 190 7.91 -1.81 1.18
CA GLY A 190 7.13 -0.58 1.03
C GLY A 190 7.15 0.00 -0.36
N SER A 191 6.40 1.08 -0.48
CA SER A 191 6.30 1.89 -1.68
C SER A 191 5.91 3.31 -1.33
N VAL A 192 6.02 4.21 -2.30
CA VAL A 192 5.47 5.55 -2.18
C VAL A 192 4.33 5.72 -3.16
N MET A 193 3.26 6.31 -2.69
CA MET A 193 2.03 6.53 -3.44
C MET A 193 1.66 8.02 -3.45
N ARG A 194 0.88 8.43 -4.40
CA ARG A 194 0.22 9.74 -4.44
C ARG A 194 -1.29 9.57 -4.54
N PHE A 195 -2.03 10.54 -4.04
CA PHE A 195 -3.46 10.59 -4.29
C PHE A 195 -3.76 10.82 -5.78
N GLU A 196 -4.70 10.04 -6.29
CA GLU A 196 -5.30 10.24 -7.59
C GLU A 196 -6.74 10.76 -7.45
N SER A 197 -7.44 10.34 -6.39
CA SER A 197 -8.79 10.79 -6.08
C SER A 197 -9.10 10.57 -4.60
N GLY A 198 -10.07 11.32 -4.07
CA GLY A 198 -10.56 11.16 -2.69
C GLY A 198 -9.70 11.84 -1.62
N GLY A 199 -8.66 12.58 -2.02
CA GLY A 199 -7.78 13.30 -1.12
C GLY A 199 -7.13 14.52 -1.77
N ASP A 200 -6.20 15.14 -1.04
CA ASP A 200 -5.42 16.27 -1.55
C ASP A 200 -4.32 15.75 -2.50
N TYR A 201 -4.42 16.07 -3.77
CA TYR A 201 -3.47 15.69 -4.83
C TYR A 201 -2.00 16.04 -4.52
N MET A 202 -1.77 17.02 -3.65
CA MET A 202 -0.42 17.39 -3.19
C MET A 202 0.13 16.43 -2.13
N THR A 203 -0.65 15.44 -1.70
CA THR A 203 -0.26 14.48 -0.67
C THR A 203 0.42 13.26 -1.28
N PHE A 204 1.58 12.93 -0.73
CA PHE A 204 2.28 11.66 -0.93
C PHE A 204 2.15 10.80 0.33
N GLY A 205 2.01 9.50 0.15
CA GLY A 205 2.01 8.52 1.21
C GLY A 205 3.16 7.53 1.03
N ARG A 206 3.97 7.33 2.06
CA ARG A 206 4.91 6.20 2.12
C ARG A 206 4.31 5.11 2.98
N TRP A 207 4.09 3.98 2.38
CA TRP A 207 3.71 2.76 3.06
C TRP A 207 4.95 1.96 3.44
N ILE A 208 4.99 1.47 4.68
CA ILE A 208 6.04 0.59 5.19
C ILE A 208 5.36 -0.56 5.90
N GLY A 209 5.51 -1.77 5.36
CA GLY A 209 5.03 -3.01 5.96
C GLY A 209 6.14 -3.71 6.75
N PHE A 210 5.79 -4.30 7.89
CA PHE A 210 6.72 -5.02 8.79
C PHE A 210 5.96 -6.08 9.60
N ASN A 211 6.68 -7.04 10.20
CA ASN A 211 6.05 -8.12 10.95
C ASN A 211 6.15 -7.97 12.46
N THR A 212 7.16 -7.27 12.96
CA THR A 212 7.33 -7.00 14.38
C THR A 212 7.64 -5.53 14.65
N TRP A 213 7.23 -5.02 15.81
CA TRP A 213 7.58 -3.68 16.26
C TRP A 213 9.09 -3.51 16.51
N GLU A 214 9.83 -4.60 16.75
CA GLU A 214 11.28 -4.59 16.84
C GLU A 214 11.92 -4.24 15.48
N GLU A 215 11.46 -4.88 14.39
CA GLU A 215 11.91 -4.55 13.04
C GLU A 215 11.62 -3.10 12.67
N PHE A 216 10.42 -2.65 12.99
CA PHE A 216 10.04 -1.24 12.80
C PHE A 216 10.88 -0.29 13.66
N GLY A 217 11.22 -0.68 14.89
CA GLY A 217 12.13 0.07 15.76
C GLY A 217 13.49 0.29 15.12
N LYS A 218 14.08 -0.74 14.50
CA LYS A 218 15.35 -0.63 13.75
C LYS A 218 15.24 0.33 12.58
N PHE A 219 14.11 0.34 11.86
CA PHE A 219 13.82 1.32 10.81
C PHE A 219 13.75 2.76 11.36
N ARG A 220 13.16 2.95 12.55
CA ARG A 220 12.98 4.28 13.20
C ARG A 220 14.18 4.73 14.03
N GLU A 221 15.18 3.89 14.23
CA GLU A 221 16.36 4.23 15.02
C GLU A 221 17.04 5.50 14.50
N TRP A 222 17.33 6.42 15.43
CA TRP A 222 17.94 7.72 15.09
C TRP A 222 19.25 7.55 14.34
N GLY A 223 19.35 8.20 13.18
CA GLY A 223 20.54 8.16 12.33
C GLY A 223 20.65 6.92 11.46
N ASN A 224 19.80 5.90 11.63
CA ASN A 224 19.89 4.68 10.84
C ASN A 224 19.57 4.93 9.36
N LEU A 225 18.52 5.68 9.06
CA LEU A 225 18.18 6.04 7.67
C LEU A 225 19.30 6.80 6.97
N GLY A 226 20.02 7.67 7.70
CA GLY A 226 21.20 8.39 7.16
C GLY A 226 22.33 7.43 6.81
N LYS A 227 22.63 6.47 7.69
CA LYS A 227 23.66 5.44 7.44
C LYS A 227 23.31 4.59 6.21
N ILE A 228 22.05 4.13 6.13
CA ILE A 228 21.52 3.34 5.01
C ILE A 228 21.62 4.14 3.71
N TYR A 229 21.19 5.41 3.72
CA TYR A 229 21.22 6.28 2.56
C TYR A 229 22.67 6.51 2.08
N GLU A 230 23.58 6.82 2.99
CA GLU A 230 25.00 7.04 2.65
C GLU A 230 25.72 5.76 2.21
N ALA A 231 25.34 4.60 2.74
CA ALA A 231 25.88 3.32 2.27
C ALA A 231 25.55 3.08 0.79
N LYS A 232 24.37 3.50 0.34
CA LYS A 232 23.92 3.37 -1.06
C LYS A 232 24.46 4.48 -1.96
N HIS A 233 24.40 5.73 -1.51
CA HIS A 233 24.61 6.92 -2.36
C HIS A 233 25.92 7.65 -2.09
N GLY A 234 26.72 7.21 -1.10
CA GLY A 234 28.02 7.76 -0.75
C GLY A 234 28.00 8.68 0.47
N LYS A 235 29.15 8.76 1.13
CA LYS A 235 29.34 9.55 2.35
C LYS A 235 29.06 11.04 2.14
N GLY A 236 28.34 11.67 3.09
CA GLY A 236 27.99 13.09 3.06
C GLY A 236 26.79 13.43 2.17
N THR A 237 26.14 12.43 1.55
CA THR A 237 24.95 12.67 0.72
C THR A 237 23.67 12.83 1.54
N TRP A 238 23.64 12.29 2.76
CA TRP A 238 22.46 12.38 3.63
C TRP A 238 22.08 13.83 3.97
N VAL A 239 23.05 14.66 4.32
CA VAL A 239 22.80 16.07 4.65
C VAL A 239 22.17 16.79 3.44
N LYS A 240 22.73 16.58 2.24
CA LYS A 240 22.21 17.16 1.00
C LYS A 240 20.79 16.65 0.68
N TYR A 241 20.54 15.38 0.96
CA TYR A 241 19.19 14.80 0.84
C TYR A 241 18.21 15.54 1.74
N LEU A 242 18.52 15.71 3.04
CA LEU A 242 17.65 16.39 4.00
C LEU A 242 17.43 17.87 3.64
N GLU A 243 18.48 18.59 3.25
CA GLU A 243 18.36 19.98 2.76
C GLU A 243 17.38 20.08 1.60
N GLY A 244 17.55 19.20 0.61
CA GLY A 244 16.67 19.14 -0.54
C GLY A 244 15.25 18.71 -0.19
N TRP A 245 15.10 17.74 0.70
CA TRP A 245 13.82 17.25 1.21
C TRP A 245 13.01 18.37 1.88
N ASN A 246 13.65 19.14 2.75
CA ASN A 246 12.99 20.25 3.46
C ASN A 246 12.48 21.36 2.52
N THR A 247 13.03 21.50 1.31
CA THR A 247 12.55 22.47 0.34
C THR A 247 11.27 22.04 -0.39
N ILE A 248 10.96 20.74 -0.38
CA ILE A 248 9.87 20.15 -1.16
C ILE A 248 8.54 20.24 -0.42
N HIS A 249 8.57 20.05 0.91
CA HIS A 249 7.35 19.94 1.71
C HIS A 249 6.77 21.30 2.08
N GLN A 250 5.46 21.31 2.30
CA GLN A 250 4.79 22.45 2.96
C GLN A 250 5.27 22.54 4.42
N ASP A 251 4.99 23.66 5.07
CA ASP A 251 5.40 23.89 6.44
C ASP A 251 4.94 22.74 7.36
N GLY A 252 5.88 22.23 8.17
CA GLY A 252 5.64 21.09 9.04
C GLY A 252 6.04 19.71 8.52
N GLY A 253 6.37 19.57 7.22
CA GLY A 253 6.88 18.31 6.64
C GLY A 253 5.86 17.18 6.66
N GLU A 254 5.99 16.23 7.57
CA GLU A 254 5.03 15.13 7.78
C GLU A 254 3.71 15.69 8.31
N THR A 255 2.61 15.37 7.63
CA THR A 255 1.29 15.87 8.01
C THR A 255 0.49 14.88 8.84
N GLU A 256 0.73 13.58 8.62
CA GLU A 256 -0.04 12.50 9.25
C GLU A 256 0.78 11.22 9.31
N THR A 257 0.65 10.47 10.39
CA THR A 257 1.15 9.10 10.49
C THR A 257 0.05 8.20 11.02
N GLU A 258 -0.14 7.05 10.37
CA GLU A 258 -1.05 6.01 10.82
C GLU A 258 -0.32 4.69 10.94
N TYR A 259 -0.59 3.97 12.02
CA TYR A 259 -0.19 2.57 12.17
C TYR A 259 -1.41 1.67 11.98
N LEU A 260 -1.20 0.58 11.27
CA LEU A 260 -2.26 -0.33 10.87
C LEU A 260 -1.89 -1.76 11.22
N GLU A 261 -2.87 -2.56 11.60
CA GLU A 261 -2.77 -4.00 11.80
C GLU A 261 -3.59 -4.72 10.73
N TYR A 262 -2.97 -5.70 10.09
CA TYR A 262 -3.62 -6.55 9.09
C TYR A 262 -4.60 -7.49 9.77
N LEU A 263 -5.84 -7.52 9.26
CA LEU A 263 -6.87 -8.42 9.74
C LEU A 263 -7.02 -9.58 8.75
N GLU A 264 -6.29 -10.65 9.02
CA GLU A 264 -6.22 -11.84 8.17
C GLU A 264 -7.59 -12.45 7.89
N ASP A 265 -8.41 -12.64 8.92
CA ASP A 265 -9.75 -13.21 8.77
C ASP A 265 -10.67 -12.38 7.87
N LEU A 266 -10.43 -11.06 7.79
CA LEU A 266 -11.20 -10.14 6.98
C LEU A 266 -10.60 -9.93 5.59
N SER A 267 -9.51 -10.62 5.29
CA SER A 267 -8.72 -10.44 4.07
C SER A 267 -8.75 -11.69 3.20
N SER A 268 -8.54 -11.49 1.90
CA SER A 268 -8.52 -12.60 0.92
C SER A 268 -7.28 -13.48 1.07
N ILE A 269 -6.19 -12.95 1.62
CA ILE A 269 -4.91 -13.64 1.81
C ILE A 269 -4.68 -13.82 3.31
N GLU A 270 -4.33 -15.05 3.69
CA GLU A 270 -3.92 -15.42 5.05
C GLU A 270 -2.42 -15.16 5.22
N LEU A 271 -2.00 -14.87 6.45
CA LEU A 271 -0.58 -14.80 6.82
C LEU A 271 -0.09 -16.22 7.13
N ASP A 272 1.08 -16.60 6.68
CA ASP A 272 1.71 -17.87 7.04
C ASP A 272 2.31 -17.85 8.46
#